data_d415d1f559f57541fd304d05ffb69825
#
_entry.id   d415d1f559f57541fd304d05ffb69825
#
_cell.length_a   1.000
_cell.length_b   1.000
_cell.length_c   1.000
_cell.angle_alpha   90.00
_cell.angle_beta   90.00
_cell.angle_gamma   90.00
#
_symmetry.space_group_name_H-M   'P 1'
#
loop_
_entity.id
_entity.type
_entity.pdbx_description
1 polymer ?
#
loop_
_entity_poly.entity_id
_entity_poly.type
_entity_poly.pdbx_seq_one_letter_code
_entity_poly.pdbx_strand_id
1 'polypeptide(L)'
;PDFDYAAASEADRLQRLAAWVGHIDLIEISDGALDDEAREALAVFRRMAKLQAEVGDEVFGTYVISMTHSASHVMEVLLLARLVGLCGHNGRDWFCRIQVAPLFETVDDLQRSEAILDQLLSNKVYRALVAANGNHQEVMLGYSDSCKDGGILASNWNLYQAQLSIIAL
;
A
#
# COMPACT_ATOMS: atom_id res chain seq x y z
N PRO A 1 -9.91 19.51 -14.50
CA PRO A 1 -9.16 18.85 -15.55
C PRO A 1 -9.08 17.37 -15.22
N ASP A 2 -9.43 16.52 -16.19
CA ASP A 2 -9.40 15.08 -16.03
C ASP A 2 -7.95 14.66 -15.81
N PHE A 3 -7.70 13.98 -14.69
CA PHE A 3 -6.38 13.45 -14.36
C PHE A 3 -6.24 12.08 -15.01
N ASP A 4 -5.39 11.99 -16.05
CA ASP A 4 -5.06 10.71 -16.67
C ASP A 4 -4.05 9.96 -15.79
N TYR A 5 -4.57 9.06 -14.96
CA TYR A 5 -3.77 8.28 -14.02
C TYR A 5 -2.77 7.36 -14.72
N ALA A 6 -3.14 6.79 -15.87
CA ALA A 6 -2.29 5.85 -16.59
C ALA A 6 -1.06 6.52 -17.18
N ALA A 7 -1.21 7.75 -17.68
CA ALA A 7 -0.12 8.54 -18.25
C ALA A 7 0.67 9.37 -17.21
N ALA A 8 0.21 9.44 -15.97
CA ALA A 8 0.82 10.25 -14.92
C ALA A 8 2.18 9.68 -14.47
N SER A 9 3.09 10.60 -14.08
CA SER A 9 4.35 10.21 -13.41
C SER A 9 4.09 9.57 -12.04
N GLU A 10 5.06 8.79 -11.53
CA GLU A 10 4.97 8.19 -10.19
C GLU A 10 4.75 9.27 -9.10
N ALA A 11 5.45 10.39 -9.19
CA ALA A 11 5.30 11.50 -8.26
C ALA A 11 3.88 12.08 -8.28
N ASP A 12 3.29 12.26 -9.47
CA ASP A 12 1.93 12.78 -9.62
C ASP A 12 0.89 11.78 -9.12
N ARG A 13 1.09 10.47 -9.38
CA ARG A 13 0.25 9.40 -8.84
C ARG A 13 0.26 9.41 -7.32
N LEU A 14 1.45 9.38 -6.72
CA LEU A 14 1.63 9.39 -5.27
C LEU A 14 0.99 10.62 -4.63
N GLN A 15 1.21 11.81 -5.20
CA GLN A 15 0.60 13.05 -4.72
C GLN A 15 -0.93 13.01 -4.81
N ARG A 16 -1.48 12.53 -5.91
CA ARG A 16 -2.94 12.44 -6.12
C ARG A 16 -3.58 11.43 -5.18
N LEU A 17 -2.98 10.25 -5.03
CA LEU A 17 -3.44 9.22 -4.12
C LEU A 17 -3.41 9.71 -2.66
N ALA A 18 -2.33 10.37 -2.26
CA ALA A 18 -2.24 10.96 -0.92
C ALA A 18 -3.35 12.00 -0.68
N ALA A 19 -3.65 12.84 -1.66
CA ALA A 19 -4.73 13.80 -1.55
C ALA A 19 -6.10 13.12 -1.39
N TRP A 20 -6.38 12.06 -2.13
CA TRP A 20 -7.64 11.32 -2.01
C TRP A 20 -7.75 10.53 -0.70
N VAL A 21 -6.69 9.83 -0.29
CA VAL A 21 -6.67 9.10 0.98
C VAL A 21 -6.80 10.04 2.18
N GLY A 22 -6.18 11.22 2.10
CA GLY A 22 -6.21 12.24 3.14
C GLY A 22 -7.47 13.13 3.15
N HIS A 23 -8.38 12.97 2.18
CA HIS A 23 -9.60 13.78 2.13
C HIS A 23 -10.50 13.47 3.33
N ILE A 24 -11.08 14.51 3.95
CA ILE A 24 -11.90 14.35 5.15
C ILE A 24 -13.25 13.72 4.83
N ASP A 25 -13.88 14.14 3.73
CA ASP A 25 -15.18 13.60 3.33
C ASP A 25 -15.05 12.17 2.77
N LEU A 26 -16.08 11.37 2.99
CA LEU A 26 -16.17 10.06 2.38
C LEU A 26 -16.31 10.20 0.86
N ILE A 27 -15.49 9.46 0.14
CA ILE A 27 -15.59 9.38 -1.31
C ILE A 27 -16.64 8.31 -1.63
N GLU A 28 -17.84 8.74 -2.04
CA GLU A 28 -18.86 7.80 -2.50
C GLU A 28 -18.62 7.46 -3.97
N ILE A 29 -18.46 6.18 -4.24
CA ILE A 29 -18.36 5.65 -5.61
C ILE A 29 -19.60 4.84 -5.91
N SER A 30 -20.30 5.23 -6.97
CA SER A 30 -21.42 4.44 -7.50
C SER A 30 -20.87 3.16 -8.15
N ASP A 31 -21.43 2.00 -7.79
CA ASP A 31 -21.05 0.71 -8.41
C ASP A 31 -21.25 0.71 -9.93
N GLY A 32 -22.17 1.52 -10.45
CA GLY A 32 -22.40 1.68 -11.89
C GLY A 32 -21.29 2.45 -12.63
N ALA A 33 -20.40 3.14 -11.90
CA ALA A 33 -19.24 3.83 -12.46
C ALA A 33 -17.98 2.94 -12.54
N LEU A 34 -18.02 1.74 -11.95
CA LEU A 34 -16.91 0.79 -11.91
C LEU A 34 -17.08 -0.28 -12.99
N ASP A 35 -15.99 -0.66 -13.63
CA ASP A 35 -15.90 -1.88 -14.41
C ASP A 35 -15.94 -3.13 -13.49
N ASP A 36 -15.98 -4.32 -14.09
CA ASP A 36 -16.12 -5.57 -13.33
C ASP A 36 -14.91 -5.85 -12.46
N GLU A 37 -13.69 -5.55 -12.93
CA GLU A 37 -12.42 -5.77 -12.22
C GLU A 37 -12.31 -4.84 -10.99
N ALA A 38 -12.58 -3.57 -11.16
CA ALA A 38 -12.57 -2.60 -10.06
C ALA A 38 -13.65 -2.91 -9.02
N ARG A 39 -14.82 -3.39 -9.46
CA ARG A 39 -15.92 -3.81 -8.58
C ARG A 39 -15.54 -5.03 -7.77
N GLU A 40 -14.88 -6.02 -8.39
CA GLU A 40 -14.39 -7.22 -7.70
C GLU A 40 -13.31 -6.87 -6.68
N ALA A 41 -12.32 -6.06 -7.05
CA ALA A 41 -11.30 -5.57 -6.13
C ALA A 41 -11.90 -4.86 -4.92
N LEU A 42 -12.82 -3.92 -5.14
CA LEU A 42 -13.48 -3.20 -4.05
C LEU A 42 -14.36 -4.11 -3.17
N ALA A 43 -14.95 -5.16 -3.75
CA ALA A 43 -15.75 -6.13 -3.00
C ALA A 43 -14.93 -6.89 -1.94
N VAL A 44 -13.64 -7.13 -2.18
CA VAL A 44 -12.73 -7.73 -1.19
C VAL A 44 -12.62 -6.82 0.03
N PHE A 45 -12.33 -5.54 -0.18
CA PHE A 45 -12.20 -4.55 0.92
C PHE A 45 -13.52 -4.34 1.67
N ARG A 46 -14.66 -4.33 0.97
CA ARG A 46 -15.98 -4.27 1.60
C ARG A 46 -16.24 -5.46 2.52
N ARG A 47 -15.82 -6.67 2.10
CA ARG A 47 -15.89 -7.87 2.96
C ARG A 47 -14.98 -7.77 4.17
N MET A 48 -13.75 -7.26 4.00
CA MET A 48 -12.84 -7.03 5.11
C MET A 48 -13.45 -6.07 6.12
N ALA A 49 -13.95 -4.91 5.68
CA ALA A 49 -14.58 -3.93 6.55
C ALA A 49 -15.78 -4.53 7.32
N LYS A 50 -16.61 -5.33 6.64
CA LYS A 50 -17.74 -6.02 7.27
C LYS A 50 -17.28 -7.02 8.33
N LEU A 51 -16.30 -7.86 8.02
CA LEU A 51 -15.80 -8.87 8.96
C LEU A 51 -15.12 -8.23 10.18
N GLN A 52 -14.37 -7.14 9.99
CA GLN A 52 -13.82 -6.40 11.13
C GLN A 52 -14.91 -5.81 12.04
N ALA A 53 -16.00 -5.30 11.45
CA ALA A 53 -17.12 -4.79 12.23
C ALA A 53 -17.87 -5.89 13.01
N GLU A 54 -17.91 -7.12 12.50
CA GLU A 54 -18.60 -8.26 13.11
C GLU A 54 -17.74 -9.01 14.14
N VAL A 55 -16.43 -9.12 13.91
CA VAL A 55 -15.53 -10.00 14.69
C VAL A 55 -14.55 -9.18 15.54
N GLY A 56 -14.08 -8.03 15.04
CA GLY A 56 -13.09 -7.17 15.69
C GLY A 56 -11.92 -6.84 14.76
N ASP A 57 -11.14 -5.85 15.16
CA ASP A 57 -10.03 -5.31 14.35
C ASP A 57 -8.90 -6.35 14.12
N GLU A 58 -8.76 -7.34 14.99
CA GLU A 58 -7.72 -8.38 14.91
C GLU A 58 -8.06 -9.56 14.00
N VAL A 59 -9.20 -9.52 13.29
CA VAL A 59 -9.64 -10.63 12.41
C VAL A 59 -8.71 -10.83 11.21
N PHE A 60 -8.01 -9.79 10.79
CA PHE A 60 -7.00 -9.84 9.75
C PHE A 60 -5.63 -9.46 10.29
N GLY A 61 -4.60 -10.09 9.74
CA GLY A 61 -3.24 -9.62 9.89
C GLY A 61 -2.89 -8.58 8.83
N THR A 62 -1.64 -8.59 8.38
CA THR A 62 -1.14 -7.67 7.36
C THR A 62 -1.63 -8.06 5.97
N TYR A 63 -2.10 -7.09 5.21
CA TYR A 63 -2.44 -7.22 3.81
C TYR A 63 -1.17 -7.12 2.97
N VAL A 64 -0.73 -8.23 2.42
CA VAL A 64 0.46 -8.29 1.57
C VAL A 64 0.08 -8.01 0.13
N ILE A 65 0.80 -7.09 -0.52
CA ILE A 65 0.66 -6.83 -1.95
C ILE A 65 1.87 -7.36 -2.71
N SER A 66 1.62 -8.25 -3.68
CA SER A 66 2.66 -8.78 -4.57
C SER A 66 3.15 -7.74 -5.57
N MET A 67 4.32 -7.96 -6.14
CA MET A 67 4.86 -7.15 -7.26
C MET A 67 4.82 -5.66 -6.99
N THR A 68 5.29 -5.25 -5.81
CA THR A 68 5.35 -3.83 -5.45
C THR A 68 6.53 -3.16 -6.15
N HIS A 69 6.25 -2.39 -7.19
CA HIS A 69 7.26 -1.71 -8.00
C HIS A 69 7.42 -0.23 -7.68
N SER A 70 6.46 0.35 -6.94
CA SER A 70 6.44 1.79 -6.64
C SER A 70 5.65 2.11 -5.37
N ALA A 71 5.85 3.30 -4.83
CA ALA A 71 5.12 3.80 -3.67
C ALA A 71 3.62 3.98 -3.94
N SER A 72 3.26 4.34 -5.19
CA SER A 72 1.86 4.48 -5.58
C SER A 72 1.07 3.18 -5.41
N HIS A 73 1.65 2.00 -5.67
CA HIS A 73 0.97 0.70 -5.49
C HIS A 73 0.45 0.50 -4.06
N VAL A 74 1.23 0.90 -3.06
CA VAL A 74 0.80 0.84 -1.64
C VAL A 74 -0.33 1.84 -1.38
N MET A 75 -0.21 3.04 -1.94
CA MET A 75 -1.23 4.08 -1.77
C MET A 75 -2.53 3.78 -2.53
N GLU A 76 -2.49 3.02 -3.63
CA GLU A 76 -3.67 2.49 -4.34
C GLU A 76 -4.48 1.55 -3.44
N VAL A 77 -3.79 0.63 -2.75
CA VAL A 77 -4.42 -0.26 -1.76
C VAL A 77 -5.05 0.55 -0.62
N LEU A 78 -4.35 1.57 -0.11
CA LEU A 78 -4.89 2.45 0.92
C LEU A 78 -6.07 3.29 0.43
N LEU A 79 -6.11 3.64 -0.86
CA LEU A 79 -7.29 4.29 -1.44
C LEU A 79 -8.50 3.34 -1.43
N LEU A 80 -8.34 2.07 -1.85
CA LEU A 80 -9.41 1.08 -1.77
C LEU A 80 -9.89 0.88 -0.32
N ALA A 81 -8.96 0.81 0.63
CA ALA A 81 -9.26 0.74 2.06
C ALA A 81 -10.01 2.00 2.55
N ARG A 82 -9.63 3.18 2.08
CA ARG A 82 -10.29 4.45 2.40
C ARG A 82 -11.74 4.48 1.91
N LEU A 83 -12.01 3.98 0.70
CA LEU A 83 -13.34 3.95 0.10
C LEU A 83 -14.36 3.10 0.90
N VAL A 84 -13.87 2.16 1.70
CA VAL A 84 -14.71 1.27 2.53
C VAL A 84 -14.61 1.59 4.03
N GLY A 85 -13.90 2.66 4.41
CA GLY A 85 -13.80 3.10 5.79
C GLY A 85 -12.82 2.30 6.67
N LEU A 86 -11.84 1.60 6.07
CA LEU A 86 -10.78 0.90 6.80
C LEU A 86 -9.63 1.82 7.22
N CYS A 87 -9.45 2.95 6.55
CA CYS A 87 -8.47 3.97 6.95
C CYS A 87 -8.93 5.37 6.54
N GLY A 88 -8.28 6.40 7.08
CA GLY A 88 -8.52 7.79 6.70
C GLY A 88 -8.44 8.77 7.86
N HIS A 89 -9.08 9.92 7.68
CA HIS A 89 -9.19 10.99 8.67
C HIS A 89 -10.66 11.31 8.97
N ASN A 90 -11.04 11.35 10.23
CA ASN A 90 -12.42 11.56 10.67
C ASN A 90 -12.76 13.02 11.02
N GLY A 91 -11.92 13.98 10.58
CA GLY A 91 -12.02 15.40 10.91
C GLY A 91 -11.24 15.79 12.18
N ARG A 92 -10.90 14.85 13.06
CA ARG A 92 -10.10 15.07 14.27
C ARG A 92 -8.83 14.24 14.25
N ASP A 93 -8.95 12.92 14.04
CA ASP A 93 -7.88 11.97 14.16
C ASP A 93 -7.73 11.10 12.91
N TRP A 94 -6.53 10.64 12.65
CA TRP A 94 -6.25 9.61 11.67
C TRP A 94 -6.59 8.23 12.28
N PHE A 95 -7.08 7.34 11.44
CA PHE A 95 -7.29 5.93 11.79
C PHE A 95 -6.86 5.03 10.64
N CYS A 96 -6.35 3.85 10.99
CA CYS A 96 -5.96 2.83 10.02
C CYS A 96 -6.17 1.44 10.64
N ARG A 97 -7.11 0.68 10.08
CA ARG A 97 -7.48 -0.67 10.54
C ARG A 97 -6.97 -1.75 9.58
N ILE A 98 -6.05 -1.38 8.71
CA ILE A 98 -5.40 -2.28 7.77
C ILE A 98 -3.91 -1.98 7.77
N GLN A 99 -3.10 -3.01 7.93
CA GLN A 99 -1.66 -2.92 7.69
C GLN A 99 -1.38 -3.40 6.27
N VAL A 100 -0.56 -2.67 5.54
CA VAL A 100 -0.18 -3.05 4.17
C VAL A 100 1.32 -3.32 4.15
N ALA A 101 1.71 -4.53 3.76
CA ALA A 101 3.11 -4.89 3.54
C ALA A 101 3.40 -4.97 2.04
N PRO A 102 4.30 -4.13 1.53
CA PRO A 102 4.82 -4.30 0.18
C PRO A 102 5.68 -5.56 0.12
N LEU A 103 5.49 -6.39 -0.91
CA LEU A 103 6.37 -7.51 -1.24
C LEU A 103 7.25 -7.11 -2.41
N PHE A 104 8.55 -7.07 -2.18
CA PHE A 104 9.58 -6.87 -3.19
C PHE A 104 10.10 -8.22 -3.66
N GLU A 105 9.81 -8.61 -4.91
CA GLU A 105 9.97 -9.97 -5.41
C GLU A 105 11.04 -10.12 -6.48
N THR A 106 11.26 -9.10 -7.31
CA THR A 106 12.30 -9.12 -8.33
C THR A 106 13.61 -8.56 -7.79
N VAL A 107 14.72 -8.87 -8.46
CA VAL A 107 16.03 -8.27 -8.14
C VAL A 107 15.97 -6.75 -8.25
N ASP A 108 15.27 -6.23 -9.26
CA ASP A 108 15.08 -4.80 -9.46
C ASP A 108 14.23 -4.14 -8.35
N ASP A 109 13.18 -4.82 -7.87
CA ASP A 109 12.39 -4.34 -6.73
C ASP A 109 13.22 -4.29 -5.44
N LEU A 110 14.02 -5.32 -5.18
CA LEU A 110 14.91 -5.35 -4.03
C LEU A 110 15.90 -4.19 -4.04
N GLN A 111 16.45 -3.84 -5.19
CA GLN A 111 17.37 -2.72 -5.36
C GLN A 111 16.70 -1.37 -5.13
N ARG A 112 15.39 -1.25 -5.42
CA ARG A 112 14.61 -0.02 -5.26
C ARG A 112 13.83 0.07 -3.97
N SER A 113 13.82 -0.99 -3.16
CA SER A 113 12.98 -1.09 -1.96
C SER A 113 13.20 0.03 -0.96
N GLU A 114 14.45 0.44 -0.71
CA GLU A 114 14.79 1.59 0.14
C GLU A 114 14.15 2.89 -0.37
N ALA A 115 14.34 3.20 -1.66
CA ALA A 115 13.81 4.43 -2.25
C ALA A 115 12.27 4.46 -2.24
N ILE A 116 11.61 3.31 -2.46
CA ILE A 116 10.15 3.20 -2.40
C ILE A 116 9.65 3.43 -0.96
N LEU A 117 10.30 2.82 0.03
CA LEU A 117 9.94 2.99 1.43
C LEU A 117 10.22 4.42 1.93
N ASP A 118 11.32 5.03 1.52
CA ASP A 118 11.62 6.42 1.85
C ASP A 118 10.56 7.37 1.29
N GLN A 119 10.12 7.17 0.03
CA GLN A 119 9.02 7.93 -0.56
C GLN A 119 7.71 7.79 0.23
N LEU A 120 7.37 6.57 0.67
CA LEU A 120 6.19 6.30 1.49
C LEU A 120 6.33 6.97 2.86
N LEU A 121 7.43 6.73 3.57
CA LEU A 121 7.65 7.24 4.92
C LEU A 121 7.86 8.76 4.95
N SER A 122 8.29 9.38 3.86
CA SER A 122 8.34 10.83 3.70
C SER A 122 6.98 11.45 3.37
N ASN A 123 6.00 10.66 2.91
CA ASN A 123 4.65 11.14 2.63
C ASN A 123 3.87 11.35 3.93
N LYS A 124 3.38 12.57 4.15
CA LYS A 124 2.70 12.95 5.40
C LYS A 124 1.42 12.15 5.67
N VAL A 125 0.66 11.81 4.63
CA VAL A 125 -0.59 11.04 4.75
C VAL A 125 -0.26 9.59 5.12
N TYR A 126 0.69 8.98 4.42
CA TYR A 126 1.15 7.63 4.74
C TYR A 126 1.69 7.53 6.17
N ARG A 127 2.58 8.46 6.56
CA ARG A 127 3.11 8.54 7.94
C ARG A 127 2.01 8.64 8.99
N ALA A 128 0.98 9.43 8.73
CA ALA A 128 -0.14 9.58 9.65
C ALA A 128 -0.94 8.27 9.79
N LEU A 129 -1.13 7.52 8.71
CA LEU A 129 -1.78 6.20 8.74
C LEU A 129 -0.92 5.16 9.49
N VAL A 130 0.39 5.13 9.24
CA VAL A 130 1.32 4.25 9.96
C VAL A 130 1.34 4.58 11.45
N ALA A 131 1.33 5.88 11.80
CA ALA A 131 1.26 6.31 13.21
C ALA A 131 -0.05 5.91 13.88
N ALA A 132 -1.18 6.02 13.17
CA ALA A 132 -2.49 5.58 13.66
C ALA A 132 -2.56 4.06 13.86
N ASN A 133 -1.67 3.31 13.25
CA ASN A 133 -1.53 1.86 13.38
C ASN A 133 -0.28 1.44 14.20
N GLY A 134 0.08 2.21 15.20
CA GLY A 134 1.13 1.90 16.18
C GLY A 134 2.57 2.12 15.71
N ASN A 135 2.81 2.89 14.65
CA ASN A 135 4.14 3.14 14.05
C ASN A 135 4.87 1.84 13.64
N HIS A 136 4.11 0.90 13.13
CA HIS A 136 4.64 -0.38 12.66
C HIS A 136 4.50 -0.49 11.13
N GLN A 137 5.61 -0.76 10.44
CA GLN A 137 5.66 -1.03 9.00
C GLN A 137 6.28 -2.40 8.77
N GLU A 138 5.51 -3.30 8.19
CA GLU A 138 5.96 -4.61 7.74
C GLU A 138 6.37 -4.56 6.28
N VAL A 139 7.46 -5.22 5.94
CA VAL A 139 7.99 -5.35 4.58
C VAL A 139 8.28 -6.82 4.31
N MET A 140 7.83 -7.32 3.17
CA MET A 140 8.09 -8.68 2.75
C MET A 140 9.12 -8.70 1.62
N LEU A 141 10.11 -9.59 1.73
CA LEU A 141 11.15 -9.78 0.72
C LEU A 141 11.02 -11.18 0.11
N GLY A 142 10.94 -11.26 -1.22
CA GLY A 142 10.72 -12.50 -1.95
C GLY A 142 12.01 -13.28 -2.20
N TYR A 143 12.25 -14.32 -1.42
CA TYR A 143 13.42 -15.19 -1.58
C TYR A 143 13.32 -16.08 -2.82
N SER A 144 12.24 -16.83 -2.93
CA SER A 144 12.01 -17.77 -4.02
C SER A 144 11.86 -17.05 -5.36
N ASP A 145 11.13 -15.94 -5.36
CA ASP A 145 10.80 -15.21 -6.58
C ASP A 145 11.99 -14.45 -7.13
N SER A 146 12.78 -13.79 -6.28
CA SER A 146 14.05 -13.17 -6.69
C SER A 146 15.09 -14.20 -7.17
N CYS A 147 15.08 -15.43 -6.62
CA CYS A 147 15.90 -16.52 -7.14
C CYS A 147 15.48 -16.96 -8.54
N LYS A 148 14.19 -17.00 -8.84
CA LYS A 148 13.67 -17.30 -10.19
C LYS A 148 13.99 -16.19 -11.17
N ASP A 149 13.95 -14.94 -10.72
CA ASP A 149 14.21 -13.75 -11.51
C ASP A 149 15.69 -13.61 -11.91
N GLY A 150 16.59 -13.56 -10.92
CA GLY A 150 18.01 -13.23 -11.14
C GLY A 150 19.01 -14.35 -10.82
N GLY A 151 18.54 -15.52 -10.38
CA GLY A 151 19.38 -16.61 -9.90
C GLY A 151 19.83 -16.42 -8.44
N ILE A 152 20.29 -17.52 -7.83
CA ILE A 152 20.53 -17.61 -6.38
C ILE A 152 21.56 -16.59 -5.86
N LEU A 153 22.61 -16.32 -6.64
CA LEU A 153 23.68 -15.41 -6.21
C LEU A 153 23.21 -13.95 -6.21
N ALA A 154 22.54 -13.51 -7.29
CA ALA A 154 21.99 -12.16 -7.38
C ALA A 154 20.87 -11.96 -6.33
N SER A 155 19.99 -12.95 -6.15
CA SER A 155 18.96 -12.92 -5.15
C SER A 155 19.52 -12.72 -3.75
N ASN A 156 20.42 -13.61 -3.29
CA ASN A 156 20.98 -13.52 -1.94
C ASN A 156 21.72 -12.21 -1.69
N TRP A 157 22.44 -11.70 -2.69
CA TRP A 157 23.14 -10.43 -2.57
C TRP A 157 22.14 -9.25 -2.42
N ASN A 158 21.15 -9.19 -3.29
CA ASN A 158 20.18 -8.11 -3.25
C ASN A 158 19.25 -8.17 -2.03
N LEU A 159 18.88 -9.36 -1.56
CA LEU A 159 18.16 -9.54 -0.30
C LEU A 159 18.95 -8.99 0.89
N TYR A 160 20.24 -9.33 0.95
CA TYR A 160 21.13 -8.82 2.02
C TYR A 160 21.24 -7.28 1.98
N GLN A 161 21.46 -6.70 0.78
CA GLN A 161 21.53 -5.25 0.63
C GLN A 161 20.21 -4.57 1.00
N ALA A 162 19.09 -5.09 0.52
CA ALA A 162 17.75 -4.56 0.84
C ALA A 162 17.48 -4.58 2.35
N GLN A 163 17.82 -5.67 3.06
CA GLN A 163 17.67 -5.74 4.52
C GLN A 163 18.49 -4.66 5.23
N LEU A 164 19.76 -4.46 4.82
CA LEU A 164 20.60 -3.45 5.44
C LEU A 164 20.06 -2.03 5.22
N SER A 165 19.64 -1.71 4.00
CA SER A 165 19.16 -0.37 3.68
C SER A 165 17.80 -0.07 4.33
N ILE A 166 16.88 -1.03 4.33
CA ILE A 166 15.54 -0.88 4.96
C ILE A 166 15.66 -0.67 6.48
N ILE A 167 16.56 -1.37 7.16
CA ILE A 167 16.75 -1.22 8.61
C ILE A 167 17.34 0.15 8.96
N ALA A 168 18.01 0.81 8.03
CA ALA A 168 18.63 2.12 8.24
C ALA A 168 17.66 3.31 8.06
N LEU A 169 16.44 3.07 7.50
CA LEU A 169 15.38 4.08 7.35
C LEU A 169 14.70 4.39 8.70
#